data_6d6290e69ba6957079a51ea38953a0df
#
_entry.id   6d6290e69ba6957079a51ea38953a0df
#
_cell.length_a   1.000
_cell.length_b   1.000
_cell.length_c   1.000
_cell.angle_alpha   90.00
_cell.angle_beta   90.00
_cell.angle_gamma   90.00
#
_symmetry.space_group_name_H-M   'P 1'
#
loop_
_entity.id
_entity.type
_entity.pdbx_description
1 polymer ?
#
loop_
_entity_poly.entity_id
_entity_poly.type
_entity_poly.pdbx_seq_one_letter_code
_entity_poly.pdbx_strand_id
1 'polypeptide(L)'
;AEGRDLIFKPLRERDLLDSLAARNPGDLPEPHLRAIWREILSSSRALQRPQNVAYLGPEGTFSYFAGVEYLGHAASFHPCRDIAGVFEEVCSGACELGVVPLENSLQGTVGVSFDLFLKHDVVIEAELFSRISHCLLSNEPSLARVRTVYSHPQPLAQCGGWLRAHLPAAALVPVESTAAAAERAAREEGAAAIGNGKLADMLGLSVLARRIEDEPGNWTRFVIIAPRAASARAAIVPRPTPGGQSGADKTSLLFTVPDKAGALSTVLELLAANGINMRKLESRPLHGQLGKYVFFADVESDLDHPRHAELLKQLGHACASFRILGTYPTGPQLDRMSVDAGARDDEEGI
;
A
#
# COMPACT_ATOMS: atom_id res chain seq x y z
N ALA A 1 25.20 -16.06 0.84
CA ALA A 1 24.09 -16.04 -0.13
C ALA A 1 24.43 -15.02 -1.19
N GLU A 2 24.65 -15.43 -2.43
CA GLU A 2 24.83 -14.52 -3.57
C GLU A 2 23.52 -13.75 -3.73
N GLY A 3 23.56 -12.44 -3.50
CA GLY A 3 22.41 -11.57 -3.62
C GLY A 3 21.87 -11.62 -5.05
N ARG A 4 20.66 -12.12 -5.22
CA ARG A 4 19.97 -12.19 -6.50
C ARG A 4 19.32 -10.84 -6.76
N ASP A 5 19.48 -10.30 -7.97
CA ASP A 5 18.81 -9.07 -8.40
C ASP A 5 17.29 -9.23 -8.36
N LEU A 6 16.58 -8.17 -7.96
CA LEU A 6 15.13 -8.13 -8.02
C LEU A 6 14.65 -8.21 -9.47
N ILE A 7 13.71 -9.10 -9.75
CA ILE A 7 13.04 -9.19 -11.04
C ILE A 7 11.99 -8.07 -11.17
N PHE A 8 11.36 -7.71 -10.06
CA PHE A 8 10.38 -6.61 -10.02
C PHE A 8 11.07 -5.26 -10.23
N LYS A 9 10.68 -4.55 -11.27
CA LYS A 9 11.23 -3.25 -11.68
C LYS A 9 10.10 -2.24 -11.92
N PRO A 10 9.57 -1.61 -10.88
CA PRO A 10 8.35 -0.81 -10.94
C PRO A 10 8.42 0.36 -11.92
N LEU A 11 9.54 1.05 -12.03
CA LEU A 11 9.74 2.14 -13.00
C LEU A 11 9.61 1.64 -14.45
N ARG A 12 10.27 0.51 -14.76
CA ARG A 12 10.22 -0.07 -16.12
C ARG A 12 8.81 -0.58 -16.47
N GLU A 13 8.13 -1.18 -15.48
CA GLU A 13 6.77 -1.69 -15.69
C GLU A 13 5.79 -0.52 -15.90
N ARG A 14 5.91 0.56 -15.13
CA ARG A 14 5.15 1.79 -15.35
C ARG A 14 5.37 2.34 -16.75
N ASP A 15 6.62 2.56 -17.15
CA ASP A 15 6.96 3.14 -18.46
C ASP A 15 6.43 2.29 -19.61
N LEU A 16 6.45 0.95 -19.45
CA LEU A 16 5.86 0.03 -20.41
C LEU A 16 4.33 0.21 -20.48
N LEU A 17 3.65 0.21 -19.34
CA LEU A 17 2.19 0.37 -19.28
C LEU A 17 1.75 1.73 -19.86
N ASP A 18 2.47 2.81 -19.58
CA ASP A 18 2.21 4.15 -20.11
C ASP A 18 2.42 4.19 -21.63
N SER A 19 3.49 3.54 -22.12
CA SER A 19 3.74 3.41 -23.56
C SER A 19 2.64 2.60 -24.27
N LEU A 20 2.12 1.57 -23.64
CA LEU A 20 1.03 0.76 -24.18
C LEU A 20 -0.29 1.53 -24.19
N ALA A 21 -0.59 2.27 -23.12
CA ALA A 21 -1.77 3.13 -23.03
C ALA A 21 -1.73 4.21 -24.11
N ALA A 22 -0.59 4.88 -24.32
CA ALA A 22 -0.42 5.90 -25.35
C ALA A 22 -0.56 5.37 -26.79
N ARG A 23 -0.29 4.09 -27.02
CA ARG A 23 -0.45 3.41 -28.32
C ARG A 23 -1.78 2.71 -28.50
N ASN A 24 -2.67 2.80 -27.57
CA ASN A 24 -3.99 2.18 -27.62
C ASN A 24 -4.99 3.10 -28.35
N PRO A 25 -5.20 2.95 -29.66
CA PRO A 25 -6.13 3.79 -30.42
C PRO A 25 -7.56 3.24 -30.42
N GLY A 26 -7.78 2.12 -29.72
CA GLY A 26 -9.00 1.34 -29.84
C GLY A 26 -9.99 1.54 -28.71
N ASP A 27 -11.05 0.75 -28.74
CA ASP A 27 -12.17 0.78 -27.81
C ASP A 27 -11.85 0.14 -26.45
N LEU A 28 -10.65 -0.44 -26.27
CA LEU A 28 -10.27 -1.06 -24.99
C LEU A 28 -9.99 0.04 -23.95
N PRO A 29 -10.80 0.15 -22.88
CA PRO A 29 -10.57 1.14 -21.85
C PRO A 29 -9.17 1.00 -21.21
N GLU A 30 -8.50 2.11 -20.93
CA GLU A 30 -7.15 2.11 -20.37
C GLU A 30 -7.03 1.28 -19.06
N PRO A 31 -7.99 1.33 -18.12
CA PRO A 31 -7.94 0.48 -16.94
C PRO A 31 -7.90 -1.02 -17.26
N HIS A 32 -8.66 -1.46 -18.27
CA HIS A 32 -8.67 -2.86 -18.70
C HIS A 32 -7.35 -3.26 -19.35
N LEU A 33 -6.80 -2.40 -20.22
CA LEU A 33 -5.48 -2.61 -20.81
C LEU A 33 -4.42 -2.79 -19.73
N ARG A 34 -4.39 -1.90 -18.73
CA ARG A 34 -3.44 -1.96 -17.63
C ARG A 34 -3.62 -3.24 -16.78
N ALA A 35 -4.86 -3.71 -16.58
CA ALA A 35 -5.13 -4.94 -15.85
C ALA A 35 -4.61 -6.17 -16.60
N ILE A 36 -4.89 -6.28 -17.89
CA ILE A 36 -4.41 -7.37 -18.75
C ILE A 36 -2.89 -7.43 -18.76
N TRP A 37 -2.24 -6.31 -18.99
CA TRP A 37 -0.78 -6.27 -19.05
C TRP A 37 -0.12 -6.51 -17.70
N ARG A 38 -0.75 -6.15 -16.60
CA ARG A 38 -0.27 -6.48 -15.26
C ARG A 38 -0.20 -8.00 -15.05
N GLU A 39 -1.23 -8.73 -15.47
CA GLU A 39 -1.23 -10.20 -15.39
C GLU A 39 -0.17 -10.83 -16.32
N ILE A 40 0.04 -10.26 -17.51
CA ILE A 40 1.12 -10.68 -18.42
C ILE A 40 2.49 -10.47 -17.75
N LEU A 41 2.71 -9.31 -17.15
CA LEU A 41 3.96 -8.98 -16.44
C LEU A 41 4.15 -9.88 -15.21
N SER A 42 3.08 -10.12 -14.44
CA SER A 42 3.10 -11.01 -13.28
C SER A 42 3.50 -12.43 -13.69
N SER A 43 2.85 -12.99 -14.70
CA SER A 43 3.18 -14.31 -15.26
C SER A 43 4.60 -14.36 -15.80
N SER A 44 5.05 -13.31 -16.49
CA SER A 44 6.42 -13.21 -17.03
C SER A 44 7.47 -13.21 -15.92
N ARG A 45 7.21 -12.54 -14.79
CA ARG A 45 8.09 -12.58 -13.62
C ARG A 45 8.14 -13.97 -13.01
N ALA A 46 6.98 -14.62 -12.83
CA ALA A 46 6.87 -15.96 -12.26
C ALA A 46 7.60 -17.01 -13.09
N LEU A 47 7.60 -16.88 -14.44
CA LEU A 47 8.36 -17.75 -15.33
C LEU A 47 9.88 -17.59 -15.21
N GLN A 48 10.36 -16.39 -14.83
CA GLN A 48 11.79 -16.18 -14.58
C GLN A 48 12.21 -16.78 -13.24
N ARG A 49 11.42 -16.54 -12.20
CA ARG A 49 11.58 -17.05 -10.84
C ARG A 49 10.28 -16.87 -10.05
N PRO A 50 9.85 -17.85 -9.24
CA PRO A 50 8.76 -17.67 -8.30
C PRO A 50 9.01 -16.45 -7.42
N GLN A 51 8.04 -15.54 -7.33
CA GLN A 51 8.11 -14.32 -6.55
C GLN A 51 7.33 -14.49 -5.25
N ASN A 52 8.03 -14.60 -4.13
CA ASN A 52 7.43 -14.71 -2.81
C ASN A 52 7.21 -13.33 -2.21
N VAL A 53 6.00 -13.07 -1.73
CA VAL A 53 5.55 -11.76 -1.23
C VAL A 53 4.95 -11.92 0.17
N ALA A 54 5.59 -11.36 1.18
CA ALA A 54 5.06 -11.31 2.54
C ALA A 54 4.00 -10.20 2.66
N TYR A 55 2.94 -10.44 3.42
CA TYR A 55 1.91 -9.43 3.67
C TYR A 55 1.27 -9.63 5.04
N LEU A 56 0.61 -8.57 5.57
CA LEU A 56 -0.17 -8.67 6.81
C LEU A 56 -1.44 -9.49 6.56
N GLY A 57 -1.41 -10.76 7.02
CA GLY A 57 -2.47 -11.74 6.85
C GLY A 57 -3.69 -11.54 7.76
N PRO A 58 -4.64 -12.45 7.68
CA PRO A 58 -4.73 -13.59 6.77
C PRO A 58 -5.04 -13.22 5.31
N GLU A 59 -5.20 -14.23 4.45
CA GLU A 59 -5.70 -14.06 3.08
C GLU A 59 -7.08 -13.38 3.10
N GLY A 60 -7.35 -12.50 2.13
CA GLY A 60 -8.59 -11.73 2.09
C GLY A 60 -8.56 -10.42 2.90
N THR A 61 -7.43 -10.06 3.52
CA THR A 61 -7.24 -8.72 4.11
C THR A 61 -7.02 -7.64 3.03
N PHE A 62 -7.16 -6.36 3.40
CA PHE A 62 -6.85 -5.25 2.49
C PHE A 62 -5.40 -5.29 2.01
N SER A 63 -4.45 -5.72 2.86
CA SER A 63 -3.05 -5.88 2.47
C SER A 63 -2.86 -6.97 1.41
N TYR A 64 -3.60 -8.09 1.53
CA TYR A 64 -3.61 -9.15 0.52
C TYR A 64 -4.11 -8.62 -0.83
N PHE A 65 -5.30 -8.02 -0.86
CA PHE A 65 -5.87 -7.51 -2.11
C PHE A 65 -5.01 -6.40 -2.73
N ALA A 66 -4.46 -5.50 -1.93
CA ALA A 66 -3.53 -4.47 -2.41
C ALA A 66 -2.29 -5.10 -3.09
N GLY A 67 -1.73 -6.15 -2.50
CA GLY A 67 -0.62 -6.90 -3.07
C GLY A 67 -0.97 -7.56 -4.38
N VAL A 68 -2.07 -8.32 -4.43
CA VAL A 68 -2.54 -9.01 -5.64
C VAL A 68 -2.86 -8.03 -6.75
N GLU A 69 -3.58 -6.96 -6.45
CA GLU A 69 -3.93 -5.94 -7.45
C GLU A 69 -2.72 -5.22 -8.03
N TYR A 70 -1.65 -5.08 -7.27
CA TYR A 70 -0.45 -4.40 -7.73
C TYR A 70 0.56 -5.33 -8.42
N LEU A 71 0.81 -6.50 -7.84
CA LEU A 71 1.82 -7.46 -8.32
C LEU A 71 1.26 -8.51 -9.27
N GLY A 72 -0.08 -8.70 -9.31
CA GLY A 72 -0.77 -9.71 -10.10
C GLY A 72 -0.83 -11.08 -9.40
N HIS A 73 -1.60 -12.00 -9.99
CA HIS A 73 -1.97 -13.28 -9.37
C HIS A 73 -0.88 -14.36 -9.45
N ALA A 74 0.15 -14.18 -10.28
CA ALA A 74 1.20 -15.20 -10.42
C ALA A 74 2.27 -15.15 -9.31
N ALA A 75 2.22 -14.16 -8.41
CA ALA A 75 3.06 -14.10 -7.23
C ALA A 75 2.53 -15.04 -6.13
N SER A 76 3.45 -15.59 -5.33
CA SER A 76 3.11 -16.42 -4.16
C SER A 76 3.01 -15.54 -2.92
N PHE A 77 1.81 -15.38 -2.37
CA PHE A 77 1.56 -14.53 -1.22
C PHE A 77 1.63 -15.31 0.09
N HIS A 78 2.47 -14.85 1.03
CA HIS A 78 2.73 -15.47 2.33
C HIS A 78 2.18 -14.60 3.45
N PRO A 79 1.13 -15.05 4.18
CA PRO A 79 0.54 -14.29 5.27
C PRO A 79 1.43 -14.27 6.49
N CYS A 80 1.70 -13.08 7.03
CA CYS A 80 2.37 -12.88 8.30
C CYS A 80 1.35 -12.48 9.38
N ARG A 81 1.64 -12.84 10.63
CA ARG A 81 0.76 -12.55 11.77
C ARG A 81 0.65 -11.05 12.05
N ASP A 82 1.74 -10.32 11.85
CA ASP A 82 1.85 -8.89 12.12
C ASP A 82 2.81 -8.23 11.11
N ILE A 83 2.89 -6.90 11.17
CA ILE A 83 3.75 -6.12 10.26
C ILE A 83 5.24 -6.44 10.51
N ALA A 84 5.64 -6.75 11.74
CA ALA A 84 7.02 -7.10 12.05
C ALA A 84 7.44 -8.37 11.33
N GLY A 85 6.59 -9.40 11.31
CA GLY A 85 6.81 -10.61 10.54
C GLY A 85 7.00 -10.37 9.04
N VAL A 86 6.31 -9.38 8.45
CA VAL A 86 6.54 -9.01 7.04
C VAL A 86 7.97 -8.51 6.82
N PHE A 87 8.47 -7.63 7.71
CA PHE A 87 9.84 -7.14 7.63
C PHE A 87 10.88 -8.25 7.87
N GLU A 88 10.61 -9.18 8.79
CA GLU A 88 11.48 -10.32 9.10
C GLU A 88 11.61 -11.28 7.92
N GLU A 89 10.49 -11.66 7.28
CA GLU A 89 10.45 -12.50 6.09
C GLU A 89 11.23 -11.89 4.92
N VAL A 90 11.10 -10.57 4.73
CA VAL A 90 11.86 -9.85 3.70
C VAL A 90 13.34 -9.78 4.06
N CYS A 91 13.71 -9.42 5.28
CA CYS A 91 15.11 -9.32 5.70
C CYS A 91 15.85 -10.65 5.70
N SER A 92 15.17 -11.75 6.04
CA SER A 92 15.73 -13.10 5.99
C SER A 92 15.94 -13.61 4.56
N GLY A 93 15.26 -12.98 3.57
CA GLY A 93 15.25 -13.41 2.18
C GLY A 93 14.30 -14.59 1.91
N ALA A 94 13.45 -14.96 2.86
CA ALA A 94 12.38 -15.95 2.66
C ALA A 94 11.34 -15.42 1.66
N CYS A 95 11.04 -14.11 1.76
CA CYS A 95 10.27 -13.40 0.75
C CYS A 95 11.13 -12.33 0.07
N GLU A 96 10.95 -12.18 -1.26
CA GLU A 96 11.65 -11.15 -2.03
C GLU A 96 11.06 -9.75 -1.82
N LEU A 97 9.75 -9.71 -1.60
CA LEU A 97 8.97 -8.48 -1.42
C LEU A 97 8.09 -8.58 -0.18
N GLY A 98 7.72 -7.42 0.35
CA GLY A 98 6.71 -7.31 1.39
C GLY A 98 5.72 -6.19 1.09
N VAL A 99 4.44 -6.41 1.41
CA VAL A 99 3.36 -5.41 1.31
C VAL A 99 3.07 -4.86 2.70
N VAL A 100 3.34 -3.57 2.91
CA VAL A 100 3.27 -2.93 4.23
C VAL A 100 2.36 -1.70 4.18
N PRO A 101 1.34 -1.58 5.05
CA PRO A 101 0.56 -0.35 5.19
C PRO A 101 1.43 0.74 5.82
N LEU A 102 1.44 1.93 5.22
CA LEU A 102 2.24 3.06 5.70
C LEU A 102 1.39 4.19 6.28
N GLU A 103 0.24 4.45 5.66
CA GLU A 103 -0.64 5.55 6.04
C GLU A 103 -2.09 5.24 5.67
N ASN A 104 -3.01 5.65 6.53
CA ASN A 104 -4.44 5.62 6.24
C ASN A 104 -4.99 7.04 6.32
N SER A 105 -5.84 7.44 5.37
CA SER A 105 -6.33 8.83 5.27
C SER A 105 -7.18 9.29 6.45
N LEU A 106 -7.84 8.37 7.16
CA LEU A 106 -8.66 8.68 8.35
C LEU A 106 -7.90 8.52 9.66
N GLN A 107 -6.96 7.58 9.74
CA GLN A 107 -6.25 7.24 10.97
C GLN A 107 -4.82 7.79 11.01
N GLY A 108 -4.35 8.33 9.89
CA GLY A 108 -2.99 8.85 9.77
C GLY A 108 -1.95 7.75 9.62
N THR A 109 -0.79 8.00 10.17
CA THR A 109 0.42 7.19 10.00
C THR A 109 0.34 5.84 10.73
N VAL A 110 0.69 4.75 10.05
CA VAL A 110 0.88 3.43 10.67
C VAL A 110 2.22 3.38 11.39
N GLY A 111 2.23 3.80 12.66
CA GLY A 111 3.45 4.03 13.44
C GLY A 111 4.40 2.83 13.51
N VAL A 112 3.85 1.61 13.61
CA VAL A 112 4.64 0.37 13.65
C VAL A 112 5.52 0.22 12.41
N SER A 113 5.01 0.54 11.22
CA SER A 113 5.78 0.45 9.97
C SER A 113 7.00 1.36 9.98
N PHE A 114 6.86 2.57 10.52
CA PHE A 114 7.99 3.52 10.63
C PHE A 114 9.06 3.04 11.62
N ASP A 115 8.63 2.49 12.76
CA ASP A 115 9.56 1.94 13.77
C ASP A 115 10.34 0.74 13.22
N LEU A 116 9.73 -0.04 12.33
CA LEU A 116 10.36 -1.17 11.66
C LEU A 116 11.35 -0.74 10.57
N PHE A 117 11.09 0.35 9.84
CA PHE A 117 12.08 0.94 8.93
C PHE A 117 13.36 1.40 9.66
N LEU A 118 13.27 1.77 10.93
CA LEU A 118 14.47 2.09 11.73
C LEU A 118 15.31 0.85 12.05
N LYS A 119 14.65 -0.29 12.28
CA LYS A 119 15.28 -1.52 12.77
C LYS A 119 15.79 -2.43 11.64
N HIS A 120 15.17 -2.37 10.48
CA HIS A 120 15.42 -3.30 9.38
C HIS A 120 16.05 -2.60 8.18
N ASP A 121 16.98 -3.29 7.52
CA ASP A 121 17.65 -2.78 6.32
C ASP A 121 16.90 -3.15 5.04
N VAL A 122 15.75 -2.55 4.89
CA VAL A 122 14.91 -2.66 3.72
C VAL A 122 14.80 -1.34 2.96
N VAL A 123 14.36 -1.43 1.72
CA VAL A 123 14.05 -0.28 0.86
C VAL A 123 12.61 -0.35 0.37
N ILE A 124 12.07 0.82 0.02
CA ILE A 124 10.78 0.94 -0.64
C ILE A 124 11.03 0.92 -2.15
N GLU A 125 10.48 -0.08 -2.83
CA GLU A 125 10.56 -0.23 -4.29
C GLU A 125 9.40 0.45 -5.01
N ALA A 126 8.22 0.50 -4.37
CA ALA A 126 7.02 1.06 -4.94
C ALA A 126 6.04 1.48 -3.85
N GLU A 127 5.07 2.31 -4.23
CA GLU A 127 3.89 2.60 -3.43
C GLU A 127 2.62 2.35 -4.24
N LEU A 128 1.53 2.16 -3.53
CA LEU A 128 0.19 2.04 -4.10
C LEU A 128 -0.84 2.58 -3.11
N PHE A 129 -1.95 3.08 -3.65
CA PHE A 129 -3.06 3.58 -2.86
C PHE A 129 -4.27 2.68 -3.09
N SER A 130 -4.76 2.04 -2.04
CA SER A 130 -5.96 1.21 -2.09
C SER A 130 -7.08 1.89 -1.32
N ARG A 131 -8.24 1.99 -1.96
CA ARG A 131 -9.45 2.48 -1.30
C ARG A 131 -9.91 1.45 -0.29
N ILE A 132 -10.26 1.90 0.89
CA ILE A 132 -10.84 1.05 1.93
C ILE A 132 -12.35 1.27 1.88
N SER A 133 -13.05 0.35 1.26
CA SER A 133 -14.51 0.35 1.20
C SER A 133 -15.05 -0.90 1.88
N HIS A 134 -16.08 -0.72 2.68
CA HIS A 134 -16.68 -1.77 3.45
C HIS A 134 -18.00 -2.23 2.83
N CYS A 135 -18.16 -3.54 2.72
CA CYS A 135 -19.39 -4.19 2.31
C CYS A 135 -19.94 -5.03 3.45
N LEU A 136 -21.25 -5.18 3.51
CA LEU A 136 -21.92 -6.18 4.33
C LEU A 136 -22.07 -7.46 3.52
N LEU A 137 -21.45 -8.53 3.97
CA LEU A 137 -21.36 -9.82 3.31
C LEU A 137 -22.14 -10.87 4.11
N SER A 138 -22.97 -11.69 3.47
CA SER A 138 -23.76 -12.72 4.16
C SER A 138 -24.25 -13.79 3.20
N ASN A 139 -24.62 -14.95 3.74
CA ASN A 139 -25.41 -15.97 3.05
C ASN A 139 -26.93 -15.72 3.18
N GLU A 140 -27.32 -14.75 4.02
CA GLU A 140 -28.74 -14.43 4.20
C GLU A 140 -29.30 -13.70 2.97
N PRO A 141 -30.59 -13.93 2.63
CA PRO A 141 -31.18 -13.33 1.44
C PRO A 141 -31.49 -11.83 1.61
N SER A 142 -31.49 -11.30 2.83
CA SER A 142 -31.79 -9.89 3.10
C SER A 142 -31.31 -9.43 4.47
N LEU A 143 -31.22 -8.10 4.65
CA LEU A 143 -30.85 -7.47 5.93
C LEU A 143 -31.74 -7.90 7.10
N ALA A 144 -33.04 -8.15 6.85
CA ALA A 144 -34.00 -8.54 7.90
C ALA A 144 -33.68 -9.90 8.55
N ARG A 145 -32.86 -10.72 7.93
CA ARG A 145 -32.45 -12.02 8.47
C ARG A 145 -31.14 -11.94 9.26
N VAL A 146 -30.39 -10.85 9.14
CA VAL A 146 -29.11 -10.67 9.84
C VAL A 146 -29.37 -10.41 11.33
N ARG A 147 -28.79 -11.26 12.18
CA ARG A 147 -28.87 -11.18 13.65
C ARG A 147 -27.53 -10.84 14.28
N THR A 148 -26.43 -11.19 13.62
CA THR A 148 -25.07 -10.98 14.12
C THR A 148 -24.20 -10.42 13.01
N VAL A 149 -23.42 -9.39 13.32
CA VAL A 149 -22.43 -8.80 12.41
C VAL A 149 -21.04 -8.95 13.01
N TYR A 150 -20.18 -9.66 12.29
CA TYR A 150 -18.77 -9.87 12.61
C TYR A 150 -17.88 -8.88 11.87
N SER A 151 -16.88 -8.33 12.51
CA SER A 151 -15.73 -7.68 11.86
C SER A 151 -14.62 -7.39 12.86
N HIS A 152 -13.48 -6.91 12.35
CA HIS A 152 -12.47 -6.28 13.18
C HIS A 152 -13.04 -5.03 13.87
N PRO A 153 -12.60 -4.66 15.09
CA PRO A 153 -13.12 -3.50 15.81
C PRO A 153 -13.15 -2.20 15.00
N GLN A 154 -12.15 -1.98 14.15
CA GLN A 154 -12.02 -0.77 13.36
C GLN A 154 -13.13 -0.62 12.29
N PRO A 155 -13.40 -1.58 11.37
CA PRO A 155 -14.56 -1.52 10.48
C PRO A 155 -15.90 -1.44 11.20
N LEU A 156 -16.08 -2.11 12.34
CA LEU A 156 -17.30 -1.97 13.15
C LEU A 156 -17.52 -0.52 13.60
N ALA A 157 -16.44 0.18 13.99
CA ALA A 157 -16.52 1.59 14.36
C ALA A 157 -16.76 2.49 13.13
N GLN A 158 -16.10 2.21 12.01
CA GLN A 158 -16.24 2.99 10.77
C GLN A 158 -17.59 2.86 10.08
N CYS A 159 -18.36 1.82 10.38
CA CYS A 159 -19.70 1.57 9.84
C CYS A 159 -20.80 1.73 10.90
N GLY A 160 -20.48 2.30 12.07
CA GLY A 160 -21.37 2.33 13.23
C GLY A 160 -22.67 3.12 13.00
N GLY A 161 -22.63 4.19 12.23
CA GLY A 161 -23.82 4.96 11.84
C GLY A 161 -24.75 4.17 10.95
N TRP A 162 -24.19 3.57 9.89
CA TRP A 162 -24.95 2.73 8.96
C TRP A 162 -25.56 1.52 9.68
N LEU A 163 -24.82 0.83 10.55
CA LEU A 163 -25.32 -0.32 11.31
C LEU A 163 -26.46 0.04 12.23
N ARG A 164 -26.39 1.16 12.95
CA ARG A 164 -27.50 1.63 13.80
C ARG A 164 -28.75 1.93 13.00
N ALA A 165 -28.61 2.46 11.79
CA ALA A 165 -29.74 2.82 10.95
C ALA A 165 -30.42 1.60 10.31
N HIS A 166 -29.65 0.59 9.88
CA HIS A 166 -30.17 -0.51 9.07
C HIS A 166 -30.27 -1.84 9.81
N LEU A 167 -29.47 -2.07 10.85
CA LEU A 167 -29.39 -3.29 11.64
C LEU A 167 -29.39 -3.01 13.16
N PRO A 168 -30.36 -2.20 13.70
CA PRO A 168 -30.32 -1.76 15.08
C PRO A 168 -30.45 -2.90 16.11
N ALA A 169 -30.98 -4.06 15.71
CA ALA A 169 -31.18 -5.24 16.57
C ALA A 169 -30.05 -6.28 16.42
N ALA A 170 -29.11 -6.11 15.50
CA ALA A 170 -28.04 -7.06 15.30
C ALA A 170 -26.95 -6.94 16.38
N ALA A 171 -26.47 -8.09 16.87
CA ALA A 171 -25.31 -8.15 17.74
C ALA A 171 -24.03 -7.85 16.95
N LEU A 172 -23.21 -6.91 17.42
CA LEU A 172 -21.92 -6.59 16.82
C LEU A 172 -20.82 -7.33 17.58
N VAL A 173 -20.11 -8.23 16.90
CA VAL A 173 -19.12 -9.12 17.52
C VAL A 173 -17.74 -8.87 16.91
N PRO A 174 -16.78 -8.32 17.67
CA PRO A 174 -15.43 -8.10 17.19
C PRO A 174 -14.68 -9.43 17.06
N VAL A 175 -13.90 -9.53 15.96
CA VAL A 175 -13.01 -10.65 15.66
C VAL A 175 -11.65 -10.11 15.19
N GLU A 176 -10.68 -10.99 15.02
CA GLU A 176 -9.27 -10.64 14.74
C GLU A 176 -9.03 -10.01 13.37
N SER A 177 -9.89 -10.26 12.37
CA SER A 177 -9.76 -9.69 11.02
C SER A 177 -11.09 -9.69 10.26
N THR A 178 -11.15 -8.89 9.18
CA THR A 178 -12.30 -8.89 8.25
C THR A 178 -12.44 -10.21 7.50
N ALA A 179 -11.32 -10.90 7.22
CA ALA A 179 -11.34 -12.22 6.59
C ALA A 179 -11.92 -13.29 7.55
N ALA A 180 -11.48 -13.32 8.81
CA ALA A 180 -12.05 -14.21 9.82
C ALA A 180 -13.55 -13.93 10.08
N ALA A 181 -13.95 -12.67 10.01
CA ALA A 181 -15.37 -12.30 10.07
C ALA A 181 -16.18 -12.91 8.92
N ALA A 182 -15.67 -12.80 7.69
CA ALA A 182 -16.34 -13.34 6.51
C ALA A 182 -16.38 -14.87 6.52
N GLU A 183 -15.32 -15.54 6.99
CA GLU A 183 -15.33 -16.99 7.18
C GLU A 183 -16.40 -17.45 8.19
N ARG A 184 -16.60 -16.68 9.27
CA ARG A 184 -17.68 -16.96 10.25
C ARG A 184 -19.05 -16.77 9.62
N ALA A 185 -19.25 -15.65 8.93
CA ALA A 185 -20.52 -15.36 8.25
C ALA A 185 -20.88 -16.42 7.20
N ALA A 186 -19.89 -17.05 6.57
CA ALA A 186 -20.10 -18.12 5.61
C ALA A 186 -20.60 -19.42 6.26
N ARG A 187 -20.40 -19.62 7.57
CA ARG A 187 -20.73 -20.87 8.29
C ARG A 187 -21.92 -20.75 9.21
N GLU A 188 -22.28 -19.55 9.65
CA GLU A 188 -23.29 -19.32 10.66
C GLU A 188 -24.57 -18.71 10.08
N GLU A 189 -25.73 -19.31 10.38
CA GLU A 189 -27.05 -18.79 9.97
C GLU A 189 -27.37 -17.49 10.70
N GLY A 190 -27.93 -16.52 10.00
CA GLY A 190 -28.23 -15.20 10.55
C GLY A 190 -27.02 -14.31 10.75
N ALA A 191 -25.85 -14.70 10.21
CA ALA A 191 -24.61 -13.95 10.34
C ALA A 191 -24.29 -13.13 9.10
N ALA A 192 -23.66 -11.99 9.33
CA ALA A 192 -23.05 -11.15 8.29
C ALA A 192 -21.64 -10.71 8.72
N ALA A 193 -20.82 -10.31 7.77
CA ALA A 193 -19.50 -9.76 8.02
C ALA A 193 -19.32 -8.40 7.35
N ILE A 194 -18.55 -7.52 7.98
CA ILE A 194 -18.06 -6.31 7.31
C ILE A 194 -16.65 -6.57 6.82
N GLY A 195 -16.43 -6.37 5.51
CA GLY A 195 -15.13 -6.56 4.90
C GLY A 195 -15.06 -6.01 3.47
N ASN A 196 -13.97 -6.32 2.78
CA ASN A 196 -13.83 -6.01 1.37
C ASN A 196 -14.81 -6.85 0.54
N GLY A 197 -15.45 -6.22 -0.47
CA GLY A 197 -16.41 -6.91 -1.33
C GLY A 197 -15.88 -8.14 -2.06
N LYS A 198 -14.56 -8.20 -2.31
CA LYS A 198 -13.90 -9.37 -2.94
C LYS A 198 -13.92 -10.64 -2.09
N LEU A 199 -14.11 -10.50 -0.77
CA LEU A 199 -14.33 -11.66 0.11
C LEU A 199 -15.60 -12.43 -0.24
N ALA A 200 -16.60 -11.77 -0.83
CA ALA A 200 -17.82 -12.42 -1.29
C ALA A 200 -17.51 -13.50 -2.32
N ASP A 201 -16.71 -13.17 -3.34
CA ASP A 201 -16.33 -14.12 -4.40
C ASP A 201 -15.45 -15.25 -3.85
N MET A 202 -14.54 -14.95 -2.93
CA MET A 202 -13.65 -15.95 -2.33
C MET A 202 -14.38 -16.98 -1.47
N LEU A 203 -15.44 -16.57 -0.76
CA LEU A 203 -16.11 -17.39 0.26
C LEU A 203 -17.52 -17.79 -0.14
N GLY A 204 -17.97 -17.43 -1.34
CA GLY A 204 -19.32 -17.73 -1.83
C GLY A 204 -20.42 -16.96 -1.10
N LEU A 205 -20.11 -15.78 -0.54
CA LEU A 205 -21.06 -14.90 0.12
C LEU A 205 -21.73 -13.94 -0.86
N SER A 206 -22.91 -13.44 -0.50
CA SER A 206 -23.58 -12.36 -1.19
C SER A 206 -23.22 -11.00 -0.58
N VAL A 207 -23.11 -9.96 -1.41
CA VAL A 207 -22.96 -8.57 -0.95
C VAL A 207 -24.35 -7.99 -0.70
N LEU A 208 -24.78 -7.88 0.55
CA LEU A 208 -26.07 -7.32 0.95
C LEU A 208 -26.11 -5.78 0.86
N ALA A 209 -24.97 -5.13 1.12
CA ALA A 209 -24.84 -3.69 1.00
C ALA A 209 -23.39 -3.32 0.69
N ARG A 210 -23.21 -2.26 -0.12
CA ARG A 210 -21.91 -1.72 -0.51
C ARG A 210 -21.72 -0.34 0.08
N ARG A 211 -20.44 0.05 0.32
CA ARG A 211 -20.06 1.38 0.80
C ARG A 211 -20.81 1.76 2.07
N ILE A 212 -20.75 0.87 3.06
CA ILE A 212 -21.44 1.05 4.34
C ILE A 212 -20.62 1.84 5.38
N GLU A 213 -19.43 2.28 5.01
CA GLU A 213 -18.61 3.18 5.81
C GLU A 213 -19.29 4.54 6.01
N ASP A 214 -19.26 5.08 7.25
CA ASP A 214 -19.88 6.37 7.61
C ASP A 214 -19.15 7.56 6.95
N GLU A 215 -17.82 7.44 6.76
CA GLU A 215 -16.99 8.45 6.08
C GLU A 215 -16.46 7.91 4.74
N PRO A 216 -16.91 8.47 3.61
CA PRO A 216 -16.42 8.09 2.29
C PRO A 216 -14.98 8.59 2.06
N GLY A 217 -14.27 7.95 1.15
CA GLY A 217 -12.94 8.42 0.74
C GLY A 217 -11.79 7.94 1.62
N ASN A 218 -11.96 6.84 2.32
CA ASN A 218 -10.89 6.19 3.09
C ASN A 218 -9.90 5.48 2.15
N TRP A 219 -8.64 5.90 2.21
CA TRP A 219 -7.53 5.32 1.44
C TRP A 219 -6.42 4.86 2.37
N THR A 220 -5.84 3.72 2.04
CA THR A 220 -4.59 3.27 2.66
C THR A 220 -3.48 3.29 1.62
N ARG A 221 -2.39 3.96 1.97
CA ARG A 221 -1.14 3.90 1.25
C ARG A 221 -0.37 2.68 1.72
N PHE A 222 -0.08 1.78 0.81
CA PHE A 222 0.82 0.65 1.00
C PHE A 222 2.14 0.92 0.30
N VAL A 223 3.19 0.29 0.79
CA VAL A 223 4.50 0.27 0.13
C VAL A 223 4.96 -1.16 -0.09
N ILE A 224 5.65 -1.36 -1.19
CA ILE A 224 6.34 -2.63 -1.50
C ILE A 224 7.77 -2.47 -1.02
N ILE A 225 8.16 -3.31 -0.07
CA ILE A 225 9.51 -3.32 0.49
C ILE A 225 10.32 -4.50 -0.05
N ALA A 226 11.64 -4.32 -0.13
CA ALA A 226 12.60 -5.34 -0.52
C ALA A 226 13.87 -5.26 0.34
N PRO A 227 14.71 -6.31 0.41
CA PRO A 227 16.01 -6.21 1.05
C PRO A 227 16.89 -5.18 0.34
N ARG A 228 17.55 -4.27 1.08
CA ARG A 228 18.44 -3.25 0.48
C ARG A 228 19.54 -3.89 -0.38
N ALA A 229 20.11 -5.00 0.06
CA ALA A 229 21.15 -5.70 -0.68
C ALA A 229 20.71 -6.19 -2.07
N ALA A 230 19.43 -6.50 -2.25
CA ALA A 230 18.87 -6.91 -3.54
C ALA A 230 18.58 -5.70 -4.45
N SER A 231 18.14 -4.59 -3.87
CA SER A 231 17.85 -3.35 -4.60
C SER A 231 19.11 -2.61 -5.07
N ALA A 232 20.17 -2.57 -4.25
CA ALA A 232 21.42 -1.88 -4.59
C ALA A 232 22.06 -2.37 -5.88
N ARG A 233 21.86 -3.63 -6.27
CA ARG A 233 22.34 -4.20 -7.54
C ARG A 233 21.53 -3.77 -8.75
N ALA A 234 20.24 -3.49 -8.57
CA ALA A 234 19.36 -3.00 -9.63
C ALA A 234 19.66 -1.54 -10.03
N ALA A 235 20.23 -0.74 -9.11
CA ALA A 235 20.56 0.66 -9.32
C ALA A 235 21.80 0.90 -10.21
N ILE A 236 22.62 -0.13 -10.47
CA ILE A 236 23.86 -0.01 -11.26
C ILE A 236 23.58 -0.03 -12.78
N VAL A 237 22.40 -0.39 -13.22
CA VAL A 237 22.03 -0.29 -14.64
C VAL A 237 21.67 1.15 -14.95
N PRO A 238 22.40 1.86 -15.84
CA PRO A 238 22.04 3.21 -16.26
C PRO A 238 20.60 3.18 -16.78
N ARG A 239 19.73 3.96 -16.17
CA ARG A 239 18.35 4.13 -16.66
C ARG A 239 18.42 4.79 -18.01
N PRO A 240 18.03 4.16 -19.13
CA PRO A 240 17.84 4.89 -20.36
C PRO A 240 16.63 5.79 -20.13
N THR A 241 16.84 7.09 -20.19
CA THR A 241 15.78 8.08 -20.33
C THR A 241 15.47 8.22 -21.83
N PRO A 242 14.45 7.54 -22.36
CA PRO A 242 13.94 7.92 -23.67
C PRO A 242 12.99 9.10 -23.47
N GLY A 243 13.41 10.28 -23.90
CA GLY A 243 12.54 11.42 -24.17
C GLY A 243 11.74 11.92 -22.97
N GLY A 244 12.38 12.66 -22.09
CA GLY A 244 11.90 13.69 -21.22
C GLY A 244 10.41 13.86 -21.00
N GLN A 245 9.84 13.16 -20.07
CA GLN A 245 8.89 13.63 -19.07
C GLN A 245 8.81 12.50 -18.03
N SER A 246 9.77 12.48 -17.13
CA SER A 246 9.71 11.73 -15.90
C SER A 246 8.52 12.27 -15.13
N GLY A 247 7.45 11.52 -15.02
CA GLY A 247 6.45 11.75 -13.98
C GLY A 247 7.20 11.81 -12.66
N ALA A 248 6.84 12.75 -11.79
CA ALA A 248 7.57 13.05 -10.59
C ALA A 248 7.88 11.78 -9.80
N ASP A 249 9.13 11.33 -9.83
CA ASP A 249 9.60 10.28 -8.97
C ASP A 249 9.59 10.80 -7.53
N LYS A 250 9.30 9.93 -6.61
CA LYS A 250 9.26 10.22 -5.19
C LYS A 250 10.44 9.55 -4.52
N THR A 251 11.08 10.25 -3.58
CA THR A 251 12.07 9.66 -2.69
C THR A 251 11.57 9.74 -1.26
N SER A 252 11.59 8.62 -0.55
CA SER A 252 11.34 8.55 0.89
C SER A 252 12.64 8.58 1.66
N LEU A 253 12.69 9.46 2.66
CA LEU A 253 13.84 9.73 3.49
C LEU A 253 13.57 9.36 4.94
N LEU A 254 14.60 8.90 5.62
CA LEU A 254 14.62 8.69 7.07
C LEU A 254 15.86 9.37 7.63
N PHE A 255 15.68 10.31 8.54
CA PHE A 255 16.83 11.06 9.09
C PHE A 255 16.61 11.51 10.54
N THR A 256 17.70 11.77 11.22
CA THR A 256 17.70 12.44 12.54
C THR A 256 18.53 13.70 12.42
N VAL A 257 18.21 14.71 13.23
CA VAL A 257 18.97 15.96 13.25
C VAL A 257 19.67 16.13 14.59
N PRO A 258 20.79 16.91 14.64
CA PRO A 258 21.40 17.30 15.90
C PRO A 258 20.39 18.05 16.79
N ASP A 259 20.47 17.85 18.11
CA ASP A 259 19.62 18.55 19.07
C ASP A 259 20.10 19.99 19.28
N LYS A 260 19.76 20.86 18.33
CA LYS A 260 20.04 22.29 18.34
C LYS A 260 18.98 23.08 17.59
N ALA A 261 18.79 24.35 17.98
CA ALA A 261 17.88 25.25 17.31
C ALA A 261 18.23 25.39 15.80
N GLY A 262 17.19 25.29 14.94
CA GLY A 262 17.33 25.39 13.49
C GLY A 262 17.81 24.12 12.76
N ALA A 263 18.14 23.03 13.46
CA ALA A 263 18.66 21.84 12.80
C ALA A 263 17.72 21.25 11.76
N LEU A 264 16.43 21.15 12.04
CA LEU A 264 15.42 20.71 11.06
C LEU A 264 15.25 21.74 9.95
N SER A 265 15.22 23.05 10.27
CA SER A 265 15.11 24.13 9.28
C SER A 265 16.23 24.04 8.23
N THR A 266 17.47 23.78 8.64
CA THR A 266 18.59 23.60 7.71
C THR A 266 18.32 22.50 6.68
N VAL A 267 17.76 21.37 7.09
CA VAL A 267 17.41 20.28 6.15
C VAL A 267 16.32 20.73 5.17
N LEU A 268 15.28 21.41 5.67
CA LEU A 268 14.19 21.92 4.83
C LEU A 268 14.66 23.00 3.85
N GLU A 269 15.54 23.90 4.29
CA GLU A 269 16.15 24.97 3.45
C GLU A 269 17.01 24.37 2.33
N LEU A 270 17.79 23.31 2.60
CA LEU A 270 18.57 22.62 1.58
C LEU A 270 17.67 22.01 0.49
N LEU A 271 16.56 21.38 0.86
CA LEU A 271 15.60 20.85 -0.10
C LEU A 271 14.94 21.96 -0.92
N ALA A 272 14.47 23.03 -0.25
CA ALA A 272 13.81 24.17 -0.88
C ALA A 272 14.74 24.92 -1.85
N ALA A 273 16.02 25.16 -1.46
CA ALA A 273 17.02 25.81 -2.31
C ALA A 273 17.33 25.02 -3.59
N ASN A 274 17.10 23.70 -3.58
CA ASN A 274 17.24 22.83 -4.75
C ASN A 274 15.91 22.61 -5.51
N GLY A 275 14.84 23.36 -5.19
CA GLY A 275 13.54 23.28 -5.84
C GLY A 275 12.79 21.98 -5.58
N ILE A 276 13.11 21.27 -4.50
CA ILE A 276 12.52 19.99 -4.17
C ILE A 276 11.32 20.20 -3.25
N ASN A 277 10.14 19.80 -3.70
CA ASN A 277 8.91 19.85 -2.92
C ASN A 277 8.82 18.67 -1.95
N MET A 278 8.37 18.94 -0.72
CA MET A 278 8.13 17.93 0.31
C MET A 278 6.62 17.68 0.45
N ARG A 279 6.20 16.43 0.25
CA ARG A 279 4.79 16.01 0.37
C ARG A 279 4.43 15.55 1.77
N LYS A 280 5.39 14.99 2.48
CA LYS A 280 5.16 14.46 3.84
C LYS A 280 6.37 14.75 4.72
N LEU A 281 6.09 15.10 5.95
CA LEU A 281 7.05 15.14 7.05
C LEU A 281 6.37 14.59 8.30
N GLU A 282 6.91 13.53 8.83
CA GLU A 282 6.44 12.86 10.04
C GLU A 282 7.58 12.81 11.04
N SER A 283 7.34 13.23 12.28
CA SER A 283 8.32 13.12 13.36
C SER A 283 7.88 12.08 14.37
N ARG A 284 8.82 11.25 14.80
CA ARG A 284 8.59 10.23 15.83
C ARG A 284 9.69 10.24 16.87
N PRO A 285 9.35 10.06 18.17
CA PRO A 285 10.34 9.91 19.21
C PRO A 285 11.26 8.71 18.91
N LEU A 286 12.54 8.89 19.06
CA LEU A 286 13.50 7.79 18.93
C LEU A 286 13.49 6.96 20.23
N HIS A 287 13.05 5.68 20.11
CA HIS A 287 12.95 4.80 21.26
C HIS A 287 14.28 4.70 22.03
N GLY A 288 14.20 4.85 23.36
CA GLY A 288 15.36 4.77 24.25
C GLY A 288 16.24 6.04 24.30
N GLN A 289 15.90 7.10 23.57
CA GLN A 289 16.65 8.37 23.56
C GLN A 289 15.70 9.55 23.81
N LEU A 290 15.58 9.96 25.06
CA LEU A 290 14.71 11.06 25.46
C LEU A 290 15.07 12.35 24.69
N GLY A 291 14.05 13.02 24.14
CA GLY A 291 14.21 14.29 23.41
C GLY A 291 14.72 14.16 21.99
N LYS A 292 15.08 12.97 21.51
CA LYS A 292 15.52 12.78 20.12
C LYS A 292 14.37 12.29 19.24
N TYR A 293 14.34 12.81 18.02
CA TYR A 293 13.32 12.50 17.02
C TYR A 293 13.96 11.95 15.76
N VAL A 294 13.28 11.00 15.15
CA VAL A 294 13.51 10.57 13.77
C VAL A 294 12.44 11.17 12.89
N PHE A 295 12.84 11.59 11.71
CA PHE A 295 11.96 12.18 10.70
C PHE A 295 11.86 11.23 9.52
N PHE A 296 10.62 11.01 9.09
CA PHE A 296 10.30 10.40 7.81
C PHE A 296 9.79 11.52 6.89
N ALA A 297 10.35 11.62 5.69
CA ALA A 297 9.91 12.60 4.71
C ALA A 297 9.78 11.99 3.31
N ASP A 298 8.74 12.42 2.58
CA ASP A 298 8.59 12.14 1.16
C ASP A 298 8.84 13.41 0.36
N VAL A 299 9.71 13.32 -0.61
CA VAL A 299 10.05 14.43 -1.51
C VAL A 299 9.76 14.07 -2.97
N GLU A 300 9.30 15.05 -3.76
CA GLU A 300 8.98 14.89 -5.18
C GLU A 300 10.22 15.07 -6.04
N SER A 301 11.14 14.13 -5.93
CA SER A 301 12.34 14.12 -6.77
C SER A 301 12.98 12.74 -6.75
N ASP A 302 13.67 12.37 -7.83
CA ASP A 302 14.62 11.27 -7.87
C ASP A 302 15.95 11.75 -7.26
N LEU A 303 16.11 11.55 -5.94
CA LEU A 303 17.36 11.93 -5.26
C LEU A 303 18.53 11.00 -5.58
N ASP A 304 18.31 9.83 -6.16
CA ASP A 304 19.38 8.94 -6.64
C ASP A 304 19.99 9.43 -7.96
N HIS A 305 19.34 10.40 -8.63
CA HIS A 305 19.89 10.96 -9.85
C HIS A 305 21.20 11.73 -9.57
N PRO A 306 22.26 11.56 -10.38
CA PRO A 306 23.58 12.18 -10.16
C PRO A 306 23.59 13.70 -9.96
N ARG A 307 22.59 14.43 -10.52
CA ARG A 307 22.44 15.87 -10.30
C ARG A 307 22.27 16.27 -8.84
N HIS A 308 21.80 15.36 -7.98
CA HIS A 308 21.57 15.62 -6.57
C HIS A 308 22.72 15.15 -5.66
N ALA A 309 23.84 14.68 -6.24
CA ALA A 309 24.96 14.16 -5.45
C ALA A 309 25.52 15.17 -4.42
N GLU A 310 25.59 16.46 -4.79
CA GLU A 310 26.03 17.50 -3.87
C GLU A 310 25.01 17.79 -2.77
N LEU A 311 23.73 17.82 -3.10
CA LEU A 311 22.65 17.95 -2.13
C LEU A 311 22.68 16.79 -1.12
N LEU A 312 22.84 15.55 -1.59
CA LEU A 312 22.91 14.39 -0.70
C LEU A 312 24.08 14.47 0.29
N LYS A 313 25.25 15.01 -0.13
CA LYS A 313 26.37 15.28 0.78
C LYS A 313 26.00 16.33 1.83
N GLN A 314 25.38 17.44 1.41
CA GLN A 314 24.95 18.51 2.31
C GLN A 314 23.90 18.01 3.32
N LEU A 315 22.91 17.22 2.88
CA LEU A 315 21.92 16.58 3.76
C LEU A 315 22.59 15.63 4.76
N GLY A 316 23.57 14.83 4.29
CA GLY A 316 24.36 13.95 5.15
C GLY A 316 25.15 14.68 6.23
N HIS A 317 25.65 15.89 5.94
CA HIS A 317 26.35 16.72 6.94
C HIS A 317 25.38 17.45 7.89
N ALA A 318 24.19 17.85 7.41
CA ALA A 318 23.18 18.53 8.21
C ALA A 318 22.47 17.59 9.20
N CYS A 319 22.38 16.30 8.87
CA CYS A 319 21.72 15.28 9.67
C CYS A 319 22.71 14.58 10.63
N ALA A 320 22.21 14.10 11.77
CA ALA A 320 22.97 13.20 12.64
C ALA A 320 22.98 11.76 12.07
N SER A 321 21.91 11.37 11.40
CA SER A 321 21.83 10.19 10.53
C SER A 321 20.94 10.49 9.32
N PHE A 322 21.27 9.92 8.16
CA PHE A 322 20.50 10.13 6.93
C PHE A 322 20.47 8.84 6.12
N ARG A 323 19.28 8.43 5.70
CA ARG A 323 19.06 7.23 4.88
C ARG A 323 17.97 7.46 3.86
N ILE A 324 18.23 7.16 2.61
CA ILE A 324 17.21 7.02 1.57
C ILE A 324 16.54 5.65 1.79
N LEU A 325 15.23 5.64 1.98
CA LEU A 325 14.43 4.42 2.08
C LEU A 325 14.10 3.86 0.70
N GLY A 326 14.03 4.70 -0.31
CA GLY A 326 13.83 4.30 -1.69
C GLY A 326 13.43 5.46 -2.58
N THR A 327 13.69 5.31 -3.88
CA THR A 327 13.22 6.21 -4.94
C THR A 327 12.37 5.39 -5.91
N TYR A 328 11.11 5.77 -6.09
CA TYR A 328 10.12 4.97 -6.79
C TYR A 328 9.09 5.87 -7.49
N PRO A 329 8.34 5.32 -8.49
CA PRO A 329 7.28 6.07 -9.14
C PRO A 329 6.14 6.35 -8.18
N THR A 330 5.45 7.49 -8.33
CA THR A 330 4.16 7.73 -7.67
C THR A 330 3.21 6.58 -7.99
N GLY A 331 2.67 5.97 -6.95
CA GLY A 331 1.85 4.77 -7.06
C GLY A 331 0.47 5.01 -7.65
N PRO A 332 -0.13 3.99 -8.28
CA PRO A 332 -1.49 4.06 -8.78
C PRO A 332 -2.51 4.06 -7.63
N GLN A 333 -3.66 4.66 -7.91
CA GLN A 333 -4.88 4.43 -7.14
C GLN A 333 -5.57 3.18 -7.68
N LEU A 334 -5.57 2.08 -6.94
CA LEU A 334 -6.01 0.77 -7.43
C LEU A 334 -7.52 0.65 -7.63
N ASP A 335 -8.31 1.42 -6.90
CA ASP A 335 -9.77 1.26 -6.89
C ASP A 335 -10.51 1.84 -8.11
N ARG A 336 -9.80 2.57 -8.98
CA ARG A 336 -10.36 2.98 -10.29
C ARG A 336 -10.47 1.82 -11.27
N MET A 337 -10.01 0.63 -10.92
CA MET A 337 -9.97 -0.53 -11.81
C MET A 337 -11.11 -1.54 -11.53
N SER A 338 -11.75 -1.47 -10.38
CA SER A 338 -13.02 -2.16 -10.10
C SER A 338 -14.19 -1.25 -10.46
N VAL A 339 -14.14 -0.61 -11.61
CA VAL A 339 -15.25 0.19 -12.13
C VAL A 339 -16.37 -0.75 -12.48
N ASP A 340 -17.47 -0.61 -11.76
CA ASP A 340 -18.82 -0.51 -12.31
C ASP A 340 -19.02 -1.14 -13.73
N ALA A 341 -18.74 -2.42 -13.85
CA ALA A 341 -19.40 -3.20 -14.86
C ALA A 341 -20.85 -3.44 -14.33
N GLY A 342 -21.68 -2.36 -14.35
CA GLY A 342 -23.10 -2.54 -14.17
C GLY A 342 -23.85 -1.66 -13.18
N ALA A 343 -23.36 -0.52 -12.76
CA ALA A 343 -24.20 0.51 -12.13
C ALA A 343 -24.29 1.72 -13.07
N ARG A 344 -25.30 1.70 -13.93
CA ARG A 344 -25.88 2.95 -14.46
C ARG A 344 -26.47 3.68 -13.26
N ASP A 345 -26.16 4.95 -13.17
CA ASP A 345 -26.73 5.88 -12.21
C ASP A 345 -28.25 5.82 -12.27
N ASP A 346 -28.86 5.16 -11.29
CA ASP A 346 -30.26 5.43 -10.92
C ASP A 346 -30.28 6.56 -9.88
N GLU A 347 -29.69 7.70 -10.23
CA GLU A 347 -30.04 8.98 -9.68
C GLU A 347 -31.10 9.63 -10.59
N GLU A 348 -32.35 9.17 -10.43
CA GLU A 348 -33.53 9.99 -10.65
C GLU A 348 -34.74 9.24 -10.08
N GLY A 349 -35.30 9.79 -9.01
CA GLY A 349 -36.67 9.46 -8.64
C GLY A 349 -36.91 9.05 -7.20
N ILE A 350 -37.17 10.01 -6.42
CA ILE A 350 -38.16 10.31 -5.36
C ILE A 350 -37.51 10.79 -4.08
#